data_1683bd612c991e8d188c4099a4ffed26
#
_entry.id   1683bd612c991e8d188c4099a4ffed26
#
_cell.length_a   1.000
_cell.length_b   1.000
_cell.length_c   1.000
_cell.angle_alpha   90.00
_cell.angle_beta   90.00
_cell.angle_gamma   90.00
#
_symmetry.space_group_name_H-M   'P 1'
#
loop_
_entity.id
_entity.type
_entity.pdbx_description
1 polymer ?
#
loop_
_entity_poly.entity_id
_entity_poly.type
_entity_poly.pdbx_seq_one_letter_code
_entity_poly.pdbx_strand_id
1 'polypeptide(L)'
;MVGEAANGQDAIRVANENCPDVAVLDYGMPLLNGIGAAREIMRVCPRAKVILLTMHTDDHYVLEALRTGIKGFVVKSQAPADLMRAIHEVLGGMVYLSPRVSRTLVQAYLTKSALPADPLTPREREVLQLVAESKTTKEVAKLLGISAKTVESHRTRIMKKLDTPNTAGLVRSAIRLGLTQV
;
A
#
# COMPACT_ATOMS: atom_id res chain seq x y z
N MET A 1 0.62 18.48 13.80
CA MET A 1 0.18 17.09 13.58
C MET A 1 -1.24 16.99 14.07
N VAL A 2 -2.16 16.45 13.25
CA VAL A 2 -3.61 16.42 13.56
C VAL A 2 -4.09 15.05 14.04
N GLY A 3 -3.29 14.00 13.87
CA GLY A 3 -3.61 12.65 14.35
C GLY A 3 -2.54 11.63 14.02
N GLU A 4 -2.61 10.49 14.68
CA GLU A 4 -1.77 9.31 14.49
C GLU A 4 -2.66 8.06 14.38
N ALA A 5 -2.18 7.06 13.64
CA ALA A 5 -2.89 5.81 13.44
C ALA A 5 -1.90 4.64 13.44
N ALA A 6 -2.28 3.53 14.06
CA ALA A 6 -1.46 2.33 14.16
C ALA A 6 -1.65 1.33 12.99
N ASN A 7 -2.68 1.53 12.16
CA ASN A 7 -3.01 0.67 11.02
C ASN A 7 -3.74 1.45 9.94
N GLY A 8 -3.89 0.84 8.76
CA GLY A 8 -4.50 1.52 7.62
C GLY A 8 -5.97 1.88 7.78
N GLN A 9 -6.75 1.11 8.53
CA GLN A 9 -8.17 1.41 8.78
C GLN A 9 -8.32 2.62 9.71
N ASP A 10 -7.53 2.69 10.77
CA ASP A 10 -7.50 3.86 11.67
C ASP A 10 -7.00 5.11 10.93
N ALA A 11 -6.01 4.97 10.03
CA ALA A 11 -5.53 6.08 9.21
C ALA A 11 -6.65 6.70 8.36
N ILE A 12 -7.51 5.86 7.77
CA ILE A 12 -8.67 6.34 7.00
C ILE A 12 -9.66 7.07 7.91
N ARG A 13 -9.96 6.51 9.10
CA ARG A 13 -10.87 7.15 10.06
C ARG A 13 -10.35 8.51 10.50
N VAL A 14 -9.08 8.59 10.91
CA VAL A 14 -8.44 9.85 11.33
C VAL A 14 -8.43 10.88 10.19
N ALA A 15 -8.15 10.45 8.96
CA ALA A 15 -8.17 11.33 7.80
C ALA A 15 -9.59 11.84 7.47
N ASN A 16 -10.61 11.01 7.62
CA ASN A 16 -12.00 11.40 7.41
C ASN A 16 -12.48 12.43 8.44
N GLU A 17 -12.05 12.30 9.69
CA GLU A 17 -12.39 13.23 10.77
C GLU A 17 -11.67 14.60 10.65
N ASN A 18 -10.42 14.63 10.20
CA ASN A 18 -9.55 15.80 10.26
C ASN A 18 -9.22 16.39 8.88
N CYS A 19 -9.40 15.66 7.81
CA CYS A 19 -9.02 16.00 6.44
C CYS A 19 -7.66 16.72 6.33
N PRO A 20 -6.56 16.06 6.65
CA PRO A 20 -5.23 16.65 6.70
C PRO A 20 -4.75 17.11 5.32
N ASP A 21 -3.90 18.14 5.27
CA ASP A 21 -3.25 18.57 4.02
C ASP A 21 -2.26 17.51 3.51
N VAL A 22 -1.59 16.80 4.42
CA VAL A 22 -0.66 15.70 4.11
C VAL A 22 -0.90 14.53 5.04
N ALA A 23 -1.03 13.34 4.47
CA ALA A 23 -1.02 12.06 5.18
C ALA A 23 0.30 11.32 4.89
N VAL A 24 1.04 11.00 5.93
CA VAL A 24 2.26 10.17 5.83
C VAL A 24 1.90 8.76 6.25
N LEU A 25 2.03 7.80 5.35
CA LEU A 25 1.60 6.41 5.55
C LEU A 25 2.79 5.48 5.41
N ASP A 26 2.92 4.54 6.33
CA ASP A 26 3.81 3.39 6.12
C ASP A 26 3.21 2.45 5.07
N TYR A 27 4.04 1.94 4.16
CA TYR A 27 3.61 0.92 3.21
C TYR A 27 3.10 -0.34 3.92
N GLY A 28 3.83 -0.84 4.93
CA GLY A 28 3.57 -2.09 5.64
C GLY A 28 2.70 -1.93 6.89
N MET A 29 1.57 -1.22 6.80
CA MET A 29 0.64 -1.08 7.94
C MET A 29 -0.24 -2.32 8.11
N PRO A 30 -0.57 -2.71 9.36
CA PRO A 30 -1.53 -3.77 9.63
C PRO A 30 -2.94 -3.49 9.09
N LEU A 31 -3.73 -4.52 8.87
CA LEU A 31 -5.13 -4.55 8.42
C LEU A 31 -5.36 -4.02 7.01
N LEU A 32 -4.69 -2.94 6.62
CA LEU A 32 -4.72 -2.36 5.28
C LEU A 32 -3.39 -1.65 5.03
N ASN A 33 -2.69 -2.03 3.97
CA ASN A 33 -1.41 -1.44 3.60
C ASN A 33 -1.53 0.03 3.19
N GLY A 34 -0.38 0.72 3.14
CA GLY A 34 -0.33 2.16 2.86
C GLY A 34 -0.92 2.56 1.51
N ILE A 35 -0.81 1.73 0.47
CA ILE A 35 -1.42 2.02 -0.85
C ILE A 35 -2.93 1.92 -0.78
N GLY A 36 -3.45 0.88 -0.12
CA GLY A 36 -4.89 0.71 0.11
C GLY A 36 -5.47 1.87 0.93
N ALA A 37 -4.80 2.22 2.03
CA ALA A 37 -5.18 3.36 2.88
C ALA A 37 -5.11 4.69 2.11
N ALA A 38 -4.07 4.92 1.31
CA ALA A 38 -3.92 6.11 0.48
C ALA A 38 -5.09 6.30 -0.49
N ARG A 39 -5.49 5.23 -1.17
CA ARG A 39 -6.62 5.25 -2.11
C ARG A 39 -7.90 5.70 -1.42
N GLU A 40 -8.21 5.15 -0.26
CA GLU A 40 -9.41 5.51 0.49
C GLU A 40 -9.31 6.92 1.09
N ILE A 41 -8.16 7.31 1.63
CA ILE A 41 -7.95 8.68 2.14
C ILE A 41 -8.18 9.71 1.03
N MET A 42 -7.60 9.52 -0.15
CA MET A 42 -7.80 10.45 -1.28
C MET A 42 -9.25 10.46 -1.79
N ARG A 43 -10.01 9.38 -1.58
CA ARG A 43 -11.43 9.34 -1.91
C ARG A 43 -12.29 10.13 -0.92
N VAL A 44 -12.04 9.99 0.39
CA VAL A 44 -12.83 10.67 1.44
C VAL A 44 -12.36 12.11 1.68
N CYS A 45 -11.11 12.39 1.42
CA CYS A 45 -10.49 13.70 1.56
C CYS A 45 -9.65 14.05 0.30
N PRO A 46 -10.28 14.50 -0.81
CA PRO A 46 -9.60 14.71 -2.10
C PRO A 46 -8.48 15.77 -2.08
N ARG A 47 -8.44 16.62 -1.07
CA ARG A 47 -7.38 17.61 -0.89
C ARG A 47 -6.14 17.05 -0.22
N ALA A 48 -6.27 15.95 0.51
CA ALA A 48 -5.16 15.31 1.21
C ALA A 48 -4.13 14.80 0.20
N LYS A 49 -2.89 15.18 0.40
CA LYS A 49 -1.74 14.69 -0.37
C LYS A 49 -1.10 13.56 0.42
N VAL A 50 -0.77 12.47 -0.26
CA VAL A 50 -0.23 11.30 0.43
C VAL A 50 1.26 11.13 0.15
N ILE A 51 2.02 10.87 1.21
CA ILE A 51 3.42 10.46 1.18
C ILE A 51 3.50 9.03 1.72
N LEU A 52 4.13 8.15 0.97
CA LEU A 52 4.35 6.76 1.37
C LEU A 52 5.77 6.57 1.90
N LEU A 53 5.89 6.01 3.10
CA LEU A 53 7.14 5.52 3.66
C LEU A 53 7.30 4.04 3.33
N THR A 54 8.45 3.63 2.80
CA THR A 54 8.69 2.24 2.43
C THR A 54 10.12 1.79 2.71
N MET A 55 10.30 0.51 3.03
CA MET A 55 11.61 -0.15 2.98
C MET A 55 11.87 -0.74 1.59
N HIS A 56 10.82 -0.92 0.78
CA HIS A 56 10.89 -1.54 -0.54
C HIS A 56 11.04 -0.48 -1.63
N THR A 57 11.95 -0.74 -2.55
CA THR A 57 12.24 0.16 -3.69
C THR A 57 12.04 -0.54 -5.03
N ASP A 58 11.38 -1.70 -5.02
CA ASP A 58 11.11 -2.46 -6.24
C ASP A 58 10.17 -1.69 -7.17
N ASP A 59 10.46 -1.71 -8.47
CA ASP A 59 9.79 -0.94 -9.53
C ASP A 59 8.27 -1.06 -9.47
N HIS A 60 7.80 -2.28 -9.20
CA HIS A 60 6.38 -2.61 -9.20
C HIS A 60 5.59 -1.81 -8.15
N TYR A 61 6.10 -1.71 -6.91
CA TYR A 61 5.43 -0.99 -5.82
C TYR A 61 5.41 0.51 -6.03
N VAL A 62 6.55 1.04 -6.48
CA VAL A 62 6.68 2.46 -6.76
C VAL A 62 5.68 2.89 -7.82
N LEU A 63 5.53 2.11 -8.88
CA LEU A 63 4.63 2.42 -9.98
C LEU A 63 3.16 2.23 -9.62
N GLU A 64 2.82 1.22 -8.84
CA GLU A 64 1.47 1.06 -8.32
C GLU A 64 1.05 2.27 -7.49
N ALA A 65 1.91 2.72 -6.58
CA ALA A 65 1.61 3.87 -5.76
C ALA A 65 1.51 5.18 -6.56
N LEU A 66 2.37 5.39 -7.56
CA LEU A 66 2.26 6.54 -8.47
C LEU A 66 0.96 6.51 -9.27
N ARG A 67 0.54 5.35 -9.76
CA ARG A 67 -0.76 5.17 -10.44
C ARG A 67 -1.95 5.44 -9.52
N THR A 68 -1.79 5.22 -8.22
CA THR A 68 -2.82 5.54 -7.23
C THR A 68 -2.96 7.05 -7.00
N GLY A 69 -1.97 7.85 -7.41
CA GLY A 69 -1.96 9.31 -7.24
C GLY A 69 -1.19 9.80 -6.02
N ILE A 70 -0.46 8.93 -5.35
CA ILE A 70 0.45 9.26 -4.24
C ILE A 70 1.48 10.28 -4.73
N LYS A 71 1.72 11.33 -3.95
CA LYS A 71 2.57 12.46 -4.32
C LYS A 71 3.97 12.41 -3.73
N GLY A 72 4.21 11.59 -2.70
CA GLY A 72 5.51 11.46 -2.07
C GLY A 72 5.94 10.02 -1.88
N PHE A 73 7.21 9.73 -2.15
CA PHE A 73 7.83 8.44 -1.92
C PHE A 73 9.14 8.60 -1.17
N VAL A 74 9.20 8.12 0.07
CA VAL A 74 10.35 8.24 0.96
C VAL A 74 10.79 6.86 1.42
N VAL A 75 12.08 6.57 1.26
CA VAL A 75 12.67 5.32 1.78
C VAL A 75 12.98 5.48 3.26
N LYS A 76 12.47 4.58 4.10
CA LYS A 76 12.60 4.67 5.57
C LYS A 76 14.03 4.79 6.07
N SER A 77 15.01 4.20 5.40
CA SER A 77 16.42 4.31 5.79
C SER A 77 17.01 5.74 5.69
N GLN A 78 16.30 6.64 5.00
CA GLN A 78 16.69 8.04 4.80
C GLN A 78 15.63 9.02 5.35
N ALA A 79 14.63 8.50 6.07
CA ALA A 79 13.39 9.19 6.40
C ALA A 79 13.52 10.55 7.08
N PRO A 80 14.38 10.81 8.09
CA PRO A 80 14.28 12.08 8.83
C PRO A 80 14.49 13.32 7.97
N ALA A 81 15.52 13.34 7.14
CA ALA A 81 15.82 14.49 6.27
C ALA A 81 14.90 14.54 5.03
N ASP A 82 14.71 13.39 4.38
CA ASP A 82 13.90 13.28 3.17
C ASP A 82 12.41 13.52 3.44
N LEU A 83 11.89 13.14 4.62
CA LEU A 83 10.48 13.31 4.95
C LEU A 83 10.08 14.78 5.05
N MET A 84 10.89 15.58 5.73
CA MET A 84 10.60 17.02 5.85
C MET A 84 10.61 17.70 4.48
N ARG A 85 11.58 17.35 3.65
CA ARG A 85 11.64 17.85 2.28
C ARG A 85 10.45 17.38 1.45
N ALA A 86 10.08 16.09 1.53
CA ALA A 86 8.92 15.54 0.85
C ALA A 86 7.61 16.27 1.24
N ILE A 87 7.42 16.56 2.54
CA ILE A 87 6.25 17.30 3.01
C ILE A 87 6.19 18.70 2.38
N HIS A 88 7.30 19.44 2.37
CA HIS A 88 7.34 20.78 1.77
C HIS A 88 7.07 20.75 0.26
N GLU A 89 7.73 19.87 -0.48
CA GLU A 89 7.54 19.76 -1.93
C GLU A 89 6.12 19.32 -2.29
N VAL A 90 5.59 18.35 -1.57
CA VAL A 90 4.22 17.85 -1.78
C VAL A 90 3.18 18.90 -1.42
N LEU A 91 3.35 19.67 -0.35
CA LEU A 91 2.49 20.83 -0.03
C LEU A 91 2.54 21.88 -1.13
N GLY A 92 3.69 22.09 -1.75
CA GLY A 92 3.85 22.96 -2.92
C GLY A 92 3.24 22.41 -4.22
N GLY A 93 2.63 21.22 -4.20
CA GLY A 93 2.01 20.60 -5.38
C GLY A 93 2.96 19.76 -6.22
N MET A 94 4.22 19.63 -5.82
CA MET A 94 5.23 18.83 -6.50
C MET A 94 5.10 17.34 -6.16
N VAL A 95 5.74 16.49 -6.95
CA VAL A 95 5.91 15.07 -6.62
C VAL A 95 7.31 14.85 -6.07
N TYR A 96 7.41 14.29 -4.88
CA TYR A 96 8.69 13.95 -4.26
C TYR A 96 9.00 12.46 -4.41
N LEU A 97 10.15 12.16 -5.00
CA LEU A 97 10.70 10.81 -5.06
C LEU A 97 12.10 10.81 -4.46
N SER A 98 12.35 10.00 -3.45
CA SER A 98 13.72 9.87 -2.94
C SER A 98 14.67 9.42 -4.06
N PRO A 99 15.96 9.78 -4.02
CA PRO A 99 16.90 9.52 -5.13
C PRO A 99 16.98 8.05 -5.55
N ARG A 100 16.81 7.14 -4.60
CA ARG A 100 16.79 5.69 -4.87
C ARG A 100 15.57 5.28 -5.69
N VAL A 101 14.40 5.79 -5.34
CA VAL A 101 13.13 5.55 -6.04
C VAL A 101 13.17 6.13 -7.45
N SER A 102 13.67 7.34 -7.60
CA SER A 102 13.81 7.98 -8.92
C SER A 102 14.72 7.17 -9.86
N ARG A 103 15.84 6.65 -9.36
CA ARG A 103 16.75 5.80 -10.14
C ARG A 103 16.05 4.53 -10.62
N THR A 104 15.32 3.86 -9.75
CA THR A 104 14.53 2.67 -10.07
C THR A 104 13.54 2.94 -11.20
N LEU A 105 12.80 4.05 -11.14
CA LEU A 105 11.84 4.43 -12.18
C LEU A 105 12.52 4.72 -13.54
N VAL A 106 13.64 5.45 -13.53
CA VAL A 106 14.40 5.73 -14.76
C VAL A 106 14.90 4.42 -15.39
N GLN A 107 15.42 3.50 -14.60
CA GLN A 107 15.85 2.20 -15.10
C GLN A 107 14.68 1.40 -15.69
N ALA A 108 13.55 1.31 -14.99
CA ALA A 108 12.36 0.64 -15.50
C ALA A 108 11.88 1.24 -16.82
N TYR A 109 11.92 2.56 -16.97
CA TYR A 109 11.57 3.25 -18.21
C TYR A 109 12.56 2.95 -19.37
N LEU A 110 13.86 3.00 -19.10
CA LEU A 110 14.90 2.79 -20.10
C LEU A 110 14.94 1.34 -20.60
N THR A 111 14.67 0.37 -19.74
CA THR A 111 14.67 -1.06 -20.11
C THR A 111 13.44 -1.46 -20.91
N LYS A 112 12.49 -0.54 -21.16
CA LYS A 112 11.19 -0.83 -21.81
C LYS A 112 10.51 -2.08 -21.24
N SER A 113 10.86 -2.47 -20.05
CA SER A 113 10.18 -3.55 -19.35
C SER A 113 8.73 -3.14 -19.19
N ALA A 114 7.84 -3.75 -19.98
CA ALA A 114 6.43 -3.74 -19.67
C ALA A 114 6.36 -4.29 -18.25
N LEU A 115 6.14 -3.41 -17.28
CA LEU A 115 6.04 -3.83 -15.89
C LEU A 115 4.95 -4.87 -15.81
N PRO A 116 5.21 -6.04 -15.23
CA PRO A 116 4.20 -7.04 -15.06
C PRO A 116 3.00 -6.37 -14.39
N ALA A 117 1.83 -6.46 -15.01
CA ALA A 117 0.62 -6.02 -14.37
C ALA A 117 0.50 -6.81 -13.07
N ASP A 118 0.13 -6.11 -11.98
CA ASP A 118 -0.17 -6.81 -10.74
C ASP A 118 -1.24 -7.88 -11.01
N PRO A 119 -0.96 -9.15 -10.74
CA PRO A 119 -1.94 -10.20 -10.98
C PRO A 119 -3.15 -10.06 -10.06
N LEU A 120 -3.02 -9.34 -8.93
CA LEU A 120 -4.06 -9.19 -7.92
C LEU A 120 -4.82 -7.88 -8.07
N THR A 121 -6.14 -7.97 -7.96
CA THR A 121 -6.98 -6.78 -7.77
C THR A 121 -6.75 -6.17 -6.39
N PRO A 122 -7.12 -4.89 -6.16
CA PRO A 122 -7.05 -4.28 -4.83
C PRO A 122 -7.73 -5.10 -3.76
N ARG A 123 -8.89 -5.67 -4.05
CA ARG A 123 -9.65 -6.51 -3.12
C ARG A 123 -8.97 -7.84 -2.81
N GLU A 124 -8.33 -8.45 -3.79
CA GLU A 124 -7.54 -9.65 -3.58
C GLU A 124 -6.30 -9.39 -2.73
N ARG A 125 -5.68 -8.21 -2.84
CA ARG A 125 -4.57 -7.79 -1.97
C ARG A 125 -5.00 -7.64 -0.52
N GLU A 126 -6.13 -6.99 -0.26
CA GLU A 126 -6.69 -6.86 1.10
C GLU A 126 -6.95 -8.23 1.73
N VAL A 127 -7.57 -9.14 0.98
CA VAL A 127 -7.78 -10.52 1.45
C VAL A 127 -6.46 -11.22 1.71
N LEU A 128 -5.48 -11.13 0.78
CA LEU A 128 -4.17 -11.76 0.92
C LEU A 128 -3.42 -11.24 2.15
N GLN A 129 -3.46 -9.92 2.38
CA GLN A 129 -2.85 -9.30 3.55
C GLN A 129 -3.43 -9.85 4.85
N LEU A 130 -4.76 -9.83 4.99
CA LEU A 130 -5.43 -10.32 6.21
C LEU A 130 -5.20 -11.81 6.45
N VAL A 131 -5.14 -12.62 5.39
CA VAL A 131 -4.78 -14.05 5.49
C VAL A 131 -3.33 -14.20 5.98
N ALA A 132 -2.41 -13.39 5.50
CA ALA A 132 -1.02 -13.40 5.93
C ALA A 132 -0.84 -12.91 7.39
N GLU A 133 -1.72 -12.02 7.86
CA GLU A 133 -1.85 -11.60 9.25
C GLU A 133 -2.58 -12.62 10.13
N SER A 134 -2.70 -13.87 9.66
CA SER A 134 -3.34 -14.99 10.38
C SER A 134 -4.82 -14.79 10.72
N LYS A 135 -5.54 -13.93 9.99
CA LYS A 135 -6.98 -13.78 10.17
C LYS A 135 -7.73 -14.97 9.58
N THR A 136 -8.69 -15.47 10.34
CA THR A 136 -9.60 -16.53 9.88
C THR A 136 -10.53 -16.00 8.78
N THR A 137 -11.10 -16.89 7.98
CA THR A 137 -12.09 -16.53 6.94
C THR A 137 -13.26 -15.70 7.51
N LYS A 138 -13.71 -16.00 8.73
CA LYS A 138 -14.80 -15.25 9.38
C LYS A 138 -14.36 -13.84 9.78
N GLU A 139 -13.15 -13.67 10.31
CA GLU A 139 -12.60 -12.36 10.66
C GLU A 139 -12.36 -11.51 9.41
N VAL A 140 -11.79 -12.10 8.34
CA VAL A 140 -11.63 -11.42 7.06
C VAL A 140 -12.99 -10.94 6.52
N ALA A 141 -14.00 -11.80 6.56
CA ALA A 141 -15.36 -11.48 6.12
C ALA A 141 -15.93 -10.29 6.90
N LYS A 142 -15.77 -10.30 8.23
CA LYS A 142 -16.22 -9.21 9.12
C LYS A 142 -15.47 -7.90 8.83
N LEU A 143 -14.13 -7.95 8.75
CA LEU A 143 -13.29 -6.77 8.51
C LEU A 143 -13.59 -6.11 7.16
N LEU A 144 -13.88 -6.92 6.15
CA LEU A 144 -14.09 -6.46 4.79
C LEU A 144 -15.57 -6.24 4.42
N GLY A 145 -16.51 -6.52 5.33
CA GLY A 145 -17.95 -6.35 5.10
C GLY A 145 -18.52 -7.26 4.00
N ILE A 146 -18.00 -8.50 3.86
CA ILE A 146 -18.40 -9.48 2.83
C ILE A 146 -18.75 -10.84 3.45
N SER A 147 -19.33 -11.74 2.67
CA SER A 147 -19.62 -13.10 3.15
C SER A 147 -18.35 -13.96 3.25
N ALA A 148 -18.35 -14.95 4.17
CA ALA A 148 -17.28 -15.94 4.26
C ALA A 148 -17.08 -16.70 2.93
N LYS A 149 -18.17 -16.99 2.21
CA LYS A 149 -18.13 -17.61 0.89
C LYS A 149 -17.40 -16.73 -0.14
N THR A 150 -17.59 -15.41 -0.06
CA THR A 150 -16.88 -14.45 -0.93
C THR A 150 -15.38 -14.44 -0.62
N VAL A 151 -15.00 -14.50 0.65
CA VAL A 151 -13.58 -14.61 1.06
C VAL A 151 -12.94 -15.88 0.49
N GLU A 152 -13.61 -17.04 0.60
CA GLU A 152 -13.10 -18.29 0.03
C GLU A 152 -12.93 -18.21 -1.50
N SER A 153 -13.88 -17.56 -2.18
CA SER A 153 -13.76 -17.30 -3.63
C SER A 153 -12.54 -16.45 -3.97
N HIS A 154 -12.28 -15.40 -3.19
CA HIS A 154 -11.07 -14.58 -3.35
C HIS A 154 -9.80 -15.42 -3.08
N ARG A 155 -9.74 -16.20 -2.00
CA ARG A 155 -8.59 -17.06 -1.69
C ARG A 155 -8.27 -18.01 -2.84
N THR A 156 -9.28 -18.68 -3.39
CA THR A 156 -9.11 -19.58 -4.54
C THR A 156 -8.54 -18.86 -5.76
N ARG A 157 -9.07 -17.67 -6.08
CA ARG A 157 -8.56 -16.86 -7.19
C ARG A 157 -7.12 -16.40 -6.97
N ILE A 158 -6.78 -15.97 -5.75
CA ILE A 158 -5.43 -15.54 -5.37
C ILE A 158 -4.46 -16.71 -5.50
N MET A 159 -4.81 -17.91 -4.98
CA MET A 159 -3.99 -19.11 -5.11
C MET A 159 -3.71 -19.43 -6.59
N LYS A 160 -4.73 -19.36 -7.44
CA LYS A 160 -4.58 -19.58 -8.89
C LYS A 160 -3.67 -18.53 -9.55
N LYS A 161 -3.85 -17.24 -9.21
CA LYS A 161 -3.09 -16.14 -9.79
C LYS A 161 -1.62 -16.11 -9.37
N LEU A 162 -1.33 -16.55 -8.13
CA LEU A 162 0.01 -16.60 -7.57
C LEU A 162 0.68 -17.97 -7.72
N ASP A 163 0.01 -18.90 -8.40
CA ASP A 163 0.48 -20.28 -8.58
C ASP A 163 0.94 -20.92 -7.26
N THR A 164 0.08 -20.87 -6.25
CA THR A 164 0.38 -21.39 -4.92
C THR A 164 -0.74 -22.30 -4.43
N PRO A 165 -0.43 -23.54 -3.96
CA PRO A 165 -1.46 -24.55 -3.67
C PRO A 165 -2.06 -24.44 -2.26
N ASN A 166 -1.51 -23.61 -1.37
CA ASN A 166 -1.90 -23.59 0.03
C ASN A 166 -1.68 -22.24 0.73
N THR A 167 -2.21 -22.12 1.95
CA THR A 167 -2.11 -20.89 2.76
C THR A 167 -0.66 -20.50 3.09
N ALA A 168 0.24 -21.45 3.32
CA ALA A 168 1.65 -21.13 3.58
C ALA A 168 2.31 -20.46 2.36
N GLY A 169 1.92 -20.89 1.14
CA GLY A 169 2.32 -20.22 -0.09
C GLY A 169 1.75 -18.81 -0.21
N LEU A 170 0.50 -18.59 0.21
CA LEU A 170 -0.11 -17.25 0.26
C LEU A 170 0.67 -16.32 1.21
N VAL A 171 1.03 -16.81 2.40
CA VAL A 171 1.83 -16.02 3.37
C VAL A 171 3.18 -15.63 2.77
N ARG A 172 3.91 -16.58 2.17
CA ARG A 172 5.19 -16.27 1.50
C ARG A 172 5.02 -15.25 0.37
N SER A 173 3.95 -15.36 -0.39
CA SER A 173 3.66 -14.41 -1.46
C SER A 173 3.32 -13.02 -0.90
N ALA A 174 2.56 -12.93 0.19
CA ALA A 174 2.25 -11.66 0.84
C ALA A 174 3.52 -10.96 1.37
N ILE A 175 4.44 -11.71 1.98
CA ILE A 175 5.74 -11.19 2.43
C ILE A 175 6.56 -10.67 1.24
N ARG A 176 6.67 -11.47 0.18
CA ARG A 176 7.38 -11.08 -1.05
C ARG A 176 6.76 -9.85 -1.71
N LEU A 177 5.43 -9.72 -1.64
CA LEU A 177 4.68 -8.56 -2.10
C LEU A 177 4.67 -7.40 -1.09
N GLY A 178 5.41 -7.49 0.03
CA GLY A 178 5.49 -6.45 1.06
C GLY A 178 4.18 -6.12 1.75
N LEU A 179 3.15 -6.95 1.62
CA LEU A 179 1.83 -6.71 2.21
C LEU A 179 1.83 -6.95 3.73
N THR A 180 2.77 -7.71 4.24
CA THR A 180 2.99 -7.96 5.67
C THR A 180 4.47 -8.13 5.95
N GLN A 181 4.86 -7.89 7.19
CA GLN A 181 6.22 -8.14 7.70
C GLN A 181 6.20 -9.39 8.57
N VAL A 182 7.32 -10.12 8.60
CA VAL A 182 7.51 -11.26 9.51
C VAL A 182 7.77 -10.74 10.90
#